data_cb0bd686221326c6c31698e7187477d8
#
_entry.id   cb0bd686221326c6c31698e7187477d8
#
_cell.length_a   1.000
_cell.length_b   1.000
_cell.length_c   1.000
_cell.angle_alpha   90.00
_cell.angle_beta   90.00
_cell.angle_gamma   90.00
#
_symmetry.space_group_name_H-M   'P 1'
#
loop_
_entity.id
_entity.type
_entity.pdbx_description
1 polymer ?
#
loop_
_entity_poly.entity_id
_entity_poly.type
_entity_poly.pdbx_seq_one_letter_code
_entity_poly.pdbx_strand_id
1 'polypeptide(L)'
;VAGLALLLLSSLMKSGADWRAAFAPILALLALAIVLFTSGWIGSTSTIPAKTTMLTIVQPNISQIDKYAPGYEAVNFSRLAQHSQPENAAPRLVLWPEAAIPWRLEDGYPARAYQFQPGESAEGTRLLLAGLMNRGDVLLTGVDRLEFDQNRQLVGARNSVTAMDGAGKLLAHYDKAHLVPYGEYLALRWLLEPLGATRLVPGTIDFWPGPGPRTLTLPFDGRRIKVGMQICYEMIFSGQVTDRANRPDFIFNPSNDAWFGSWGPPQHLAQARLRAIEE
;
A
#
# COMPACT_ATOMS: atom_id res chain seq x y z
N VAL A 1 23.87 -17.96 16.15
CA VAL A 1 24.88 -18.21 15.09
C VAL A 1 26.28 -18.19 15.68
N ALA A 2 26.70 -17.13 16.41
CA ALA A 2 28.03 -17.04 17.00
C ALA A 2 28.36 -18.17 17.99
N GLY A 3 27.41 -18.60 18.82
CA GLY A 3 27.61 -19.70 19.79
C GLY A 3 27.82 -21.05 19.12
N LEU A 4 27.15 -21.32 18.00
CA LEU A 4 27.33 -22.57 17.25
C LEU A 4 28.71 -22.61 16.55
N ALA A 5 29.19 -21.50 16.04
CA ALA A 5 30.49 -21.35 15.43
C ALA A 5 31.61 -21.56 16.45
N LEU A 6 31.47 -21.05 17.68
CA LEU A 6 32.42 -21.26 18.77
C LEU A 6 32.45 -22.71 19.25
N LEU A 7 31.31 -23.40 19.31
CA LEU A 7 31.25 -24.83 19.68
C LEU A 7 31.88 -25.72 18.60
N LEU A 8 31.67 -25.44 17.32
CA LEU A 8 32.29 -26.13 16.21
C LEU A 8 33.82 -25.91 16.20
N LEU A 9 34.29 -24.69 16.43
CA LEU A 9 35.70 -24.35 16.56
C LEU A 9 36.35 -25.10 17.73
N SER A 10 35.70 -25.14 18.90
CA SER A 10 36.24 -25.84 20.07
C SER A 10 36.32 -27.36 19.86
N SER A 11 35.39 -27.95 19.11
CA SER A 11 35.38 -29.35 18.72
C SER A 11 36.53 -29.71 17.76
N LEU A 12 36.74 -28.86 16.75
CA LEU A 12 37.83 -29.02 15.77
C LEU A 12 39.22 -28.85 16.39
N MET A 13 39.38 -27.94 17.34
CA MET A 13 40.64 -27.75 18.07
C MET A 13 40.99 -28.95 18.96
N LYS A 14 40.04 -29.70 19.48
CA LYS A 14 40.22 -30.92 20.29
C LYS A 14 40.60 -32.13 19.45
N SER A 15 40.33 -32.17 18.16
CA SER A 15 40.56 -33.33 17.30
C SER A 15 41.95 -33.39 16.64
N GLY A 16 42.87 -32.45 16.94
CA GLY A 16 44.19 -32.40 16.31
C GLY A 16 44.17 -32.06 14.81
N ALA A 17 43.04 -31.59 14.28
CA ALA A 17 42.89 -31.21 12.90
C ALA A 17 43.74 -29.96 12.57
N ASP A 18 44.24 -29.89 11.34
CA ASP A 18 45.02 -28.73 10.87
C ASP A 18 44.14 -27.45 10.97
N TRP A 19 44.48 -26.55 11.89
CA TRP A 19 43.78 -25.31 12.15
C TRP A 19 43.61 -24.45 10.89
N ARG A 20 44.56 -24.57 9.93
CA ARG A 20 44.48 -23.84 8.64
C ARG A 20 43.31 -24.34 7.80
N ALA A 21 43.03 -25.63 7.81
CA ALA A 21 41.88 -26.20 7.12
C ALA A 21 40.54 -25.79 7.77
N ALA A 22 40.53 -25.59 9.10
CA ALA A 22 39.35 -25.13 9.82
C ALA A 22 39.04 -23.62 9.62
N PHE A 23 40.07 -22.79 9.43
CA PHE A 23 39.91 -21.35 9.25
C PHE A 23 39.62 -20.96 7.79
N ALA A 24 40.00 -21.74 6.79
CA ALA A 24 39.78 -21.45 5.39
C ALA A 24 38.30 -21.20 5.05
N PRO A 25 37.31 -22.02 5.46
CA PRO A 25 35.90 -21.77 5.19
C PRO A 25 35.35 -20.54 5.93
N ILE A 26 35.89 -20.24 7.12
CA ILE A 26 35.46 -19.04 7.88
C ILE A 26 35.93 -17.77 7.16
N LEU A 27 37.19 -17.77 6.69
CA LEU A 27 37.71 -16.64 5.90
C LEU A 27 37.00 -16.48 4.57
N ALA A 28 36.62 -17.57 3.92
CA ALA A 28 35.83 -17.54 2.69
C ALA A 28 34.41 -16.92 2.92
N LEU A 29 33.77 -17.32 4.02
CA LEU A 29 32.45 -16.74 4.40
C LEU A 29 32.56 -15.28 4.77
N LEU A 30 33.61 -14.86 5.49
CA LEU A 30 33.85 -13.44 5.80
C LEU A 30 34.15 -12.64 4.54
N ALA A 31 34.94 -13.15 3.62
CA ALA A 31 35.24 -12.52 2.34
C ALA A 31 33.93 -12.37 1.50
N LEU A 32 33.12 -13.43 1.44
CA LEU A 32 31.81 -13.38 0.78
C LEU A 32 30.89 -12.36 1.43
N ALA A 33 30.81 -12.31 2.75
CA ALA A 33 30.01 -11.32 3.47
C ALA A 33 30.47 -9.88 3.19
N ILE A 34 31.80 -9.66 3.14
CA ILE A 34 32.36 -8.34 2.77
C ILE A 34 32.02 -7.99 1.33
N VAL A 35 32.14 -8.92 0.38
CA VAL A 35 31.78 -8.69 -1.03
C VAL A 35 30.30 -8.37 -1.17
N LEU A 36 29.43 -9.12 -0.50
CA LEU A 36 27.98 -8.86 -0.52
C LEU A 36 27.63 -7.51 0.12
N PHE A 37 28.29 -7.15 1.23
CA PHE A 37 28.09 -5.87 1.90
C PHE A 37 28.55 -4.70 1.03
N THR A 38 29.76 -4.79 0.46
CA THR A 38 30.35 -3.74 -0.40
C THR A 38 29.61 -3.61 -1.73
N SER A 39 29.19 -4.73 -2.35
CA SER A 39 28.38 -4.69 -3.58
C SER A 39 27.01 -4.06 -3.36
N GLY A 40 26.37 -4.32 -2.23
CA GLY A 40 25.12 -3.64 -1.83
C GLY A 40 25.31 -2.14 -1.61
N TRP A 41 26.45 -1.74 -1.05
CA TRP A 41 26.76 -0.33 -0.82
C TRP A 41 27.11 0.41 -2.11
N ILE A 42 27.84 -0.20 -3.03
CA ILE A 42 28.17 0.36 -4.34
C ILE A 42 26.93 0.48 -5.22
N GLY A 43 26.03 -0.51 -5.19
CA GLY A 43 24.72 -0.47 -5.90
C GLY A 43 23.81 0.64 -5.40
N SER A 44 23.95 1.07 -4.14
CA SER A 44 23.17 2.15 -3.52
C SER A 44 23.56 3.57 -3.97
N THR A 45 24.68 3.74 -4.67
CA THR A 45 25.18 5.06 -5.13
C THR A 45 24.79 5.39 -6.58
N SER A 46 23.83 4.67 -7.15
CA SER A 46 23.30 4.99 -8.48
C SER A 46 22.70 6.40 -8.45
N THR A 47 23.34 7.35 -9.11
CA THR A 47 22.79 8.68 -9.32
C THR A 47 21.53 8.57 -10.15
N ILE A 48 20.37 8.69 -9.50
CA ILE A 48 19.08 8.78 -10.19
C ILE A 48 19.11 10.06 -11.03
N PRO A 49 18.97 9.99 -12.35
CA PRO A 49 18.94 11.21 -13.18
C PRO A 49 17.75 12.05 -12.73
N ALA A 50 18.02 13.30 -12.42
CA ALA A 50 17.10 14.24 -11.79
C ALA A 50 16.01 14.74 -12.75
N LYS A 51 15.03 13.90 -13.09
CA LYS A 51 13.66 14.38 -13.33
C LYS A 51 12.89 14.16 -12.04
N THR A 52 12.95 15.16 -11.16
CA THR A 52 12.26 15.13 -9.88
C THR A 52 10.76 15.19 -10.11
N THR A 53 10.06 14.09 -9.84
CA THR A 53 8.60 14.07 -9.71
C THR A 53 8.29 14.61 -8.32
N MET A 54 7.51 15.70 -8.25
CA MET A 54 7.04 16.21 -6.97
C MET A 54 6.00 15.24 -6.37
N LEU A 55 6.23 14.84 -5.14
CA LEU A 55 5.32 13.97 -4.38
C LEU A 55 4.81 14.74 -3.16
N THR A 56 3.50 14.71 -2.94
CA THR A 56 2.87 15.11 -1.68
C THR A 56 2.31 13.86 -1.01
N ILE A 57 3.03 13.34 -0.02
CA ILE A 57 2.59 12.17 0.75
C ILE A 57 1.82 12.68 1.96
N VAL A 58 0.54 12.36 2.02
CA VAL A 58 -0.38 12.84 3.06
C VAL A 58 -0.55 11.77 4.12
N GLN A 59 -0.10 12.10 5.34
CA GLN A 59 -0.30 11.26 6.53
C GLN A 59 -1.13 12.02 7.57
N PRO A 60 -2.46 11.86 7.55
CA PRO A 60 -3.35 12.64 8.41
C PRO A 60 -3.35 12.20 9.87
N ASN A 61 -2.71 11.08 10.19
CA ASN A 61 -2.66 10.46 11.53
C ASN A 61 -4.05 10.31 12.17
N ILE A 62 -4.98 9.72 11.42
CA ILE A 62 -6.34 9.44 11.88
C ILE A 62 -6.34 8.12 12.63
N SER A 63 -6.81 8.13 13.88
CA SER A 63 -6.92 6.92 14.67
C SER A 63 -7.95 5.94 14.08
N GLN A 64 -7.81 4.65 14.37
CA GLN A 64 -8.77 3.65 13.90
C GLN A 64 -10.18 3.88 14.48
N ILE A 65 -10.27 4.43 15.68
CA ILE A 65 -11.54 4.77 16.34
C ILE A 65 -12.19 5.94 15.61
N ASP A 66 -11.46 7.02 15.34
CA ASP A 66 -11.98 8.22 14.68
C ASP A 66 -12.32 7.97 13.20
N LYS A 67 -11.64 7.03 12.57
CA LYS A 67 -11.86 6.72 11.14
C LYS A 67 -13.29 6.24 10.85
N TYR A 68 -13.86 5.50 11.77
CA TYR A 68 -15.19 4.91 11.61
C TYR A 68 -16.24 5.52 12.54
N ALA A 69 -15.89 6.56 13.32
CA ALA A 69 -16.81 7.22 14.21
C ALA A 69 -17.79 8.11 13.41
N PRO A 70 -19.11 7.95 13.60
CA PRO A 70 -20.10 8.80 12.95
C PRO A 70 -19.85 10.29 13.23
N GLY A 71 -19.90 11.13 12.19
CA GLY A 71 -19.70 12.56 12.31
C GLY A 71 -18.24 13.03 12.23
N TYR A 72 -17.27 12.11 12.18
CA TYR A 72 -15.85 12.45 12.01
C TYR A 72 -15.41 12.58 10.55
N GLU A 73 -16.28 12.27 9.59
CA GLU A 73 -15.94 12.29 8.16
C GLU A 73 -15.41 13.66 7.72
N ALA A 74 -16.10 14.74 8.13
CA ALA A 74 -15.68 16.10 7.79
C ALA A 74 -14.36 16.50 8.47
N VAL A 75 -14.15 16.08 9.72
CA VAL A 75 -12.91 16.33 10.47
C VAL A 75 -11.74 15.58 9.81
N ASN A 76 -11.93 14.32 9.50
CA ASN A 76 -10.92 13.48 8.85
C ASN A 76 -10.58 14.02 7.45
N PHE A 77 -11.60 14.41 6.67
CA PHE A 77 -11.39 15.06 5.39
C PHE A 77 -10.64 16.39 5.51
N SER A 78 -10.96 17.23 6.50
CA SER A 78 -10.27 18.51 6.69
C SER A 78 -8.77 18.32 6.97
N ARG A 79 -8.36 17.26 7.70
CA ARG A 79 -6.96 16.91 7.92
C ARG A 79 -6.27 16.50 6.60
N LEU A 80 -6.93 15.65 5.79
CA LEU A 80 -6.43 15.30 4.46
C LEU A 80 -6.29 16.55 3.57
N ALA A 81 -7.31 17.40 3.52
CA ALA A 81 -7.33 18.63 2.74
C ALA A 81 -6.22 19.60 3.16
N GLN A 82 -6.02 19.81 4.45
CA GLN A 82 -4.98 20.68 4.98
C GLN A 82 -3.58 20.26 4.55
N HIS A 83 -3.29 18.95 4.60
CA HIS A 83 -2.00 18.41 4.19
C HIS A 83 -1.84 18.24 2.67
N SER A 84 -2.91 18.49 1.92
CA SER A 84 -2.91 18.37 0.45
C SER A 84 -2.80 19.70 -0.27
N GLN A 85 -2.72 20.82 0.44
CA GLN A 85 -2.64 22.14 -0.19
C GLN A 85 -1.38 22.26 -1.06
N PRO A 86 -1.48 22.78 -2.29
CA PRO A 86 -0.32 22.98 -3.14
C PRO A 86 0.55 24.14 -2.63
N GLU A 87 1.85 23.90 -2.52
CA GLU A 87 2.83 24.94 -2.16
C GLU A 87 3.15 25.88 -3.34
N ASN A 88 2.98 25.39 -4.56
CA ASN A 88 3.23 26.13 -5.79
C ASN A 88 2.40 25.54 -6.95
N ALA A 89 2.54 26.09 -8.16
CA ALA A 89 1.79 25.64 -9.33
C ALA A 89 2.39 24.42 -10.05
N ALA A 90 3.53 23.88 -9.60
CA ALA A 90 4.14 22.72 -10.26
C ALA A 90 3.28 21.46 -10.10
N PRO A 91 3.16 20.65 -11.15
CA PRO A 91 2.44 19.37 -11.08
C PRO A 91 3.05 18.42 -10.05
N ARG A 92 2.22 17.74 -9.27
CA ARG A 92 2.64 16.79 -8.25
C ARG A 92 1.74 15.55 -8.23
N LEU A 93 2.28 14.45 -7.72
CA LEU A 93 1.49 13.30 -7.32
C LEU A 93 1.08 13.47 -5.86
N VAL A 94 -0.21 13.47 -5.59
CA VAL A 94 -0.77 13.51 -4.24
C VAL A 94 -1.13 12.10 -3.83
N LEU A 95 -0.51 11.59 -2.77
CA LEU A 95 -0.62 10.22 -2.33
C LEU A 95 -1.35 10.18 -0.97
N TRP A 96 -2.56 9.62 -0.97
CA TRP A 96 -3.40 9.48 0.20
C TRP A 96 -3.40 8.05 0.75
N PRO A 97 -3.63 7.86 2.06
CA PRO A 97 -3.57 6.55 2.69
C PRO A 97 -4.68 5.60 2.23
N GLU A 98 -4.63 4.36 2.73
CA GLU A 98 -5.65 3.33 2.54
C GLU A 98 -6.99 3.78 3.11
N ALA A 99 -8.07 3.56 2.35
CA ALA A 99 -9.44 3.93 2.71
C ALA A 99 -9.51 5.37 3.29
N ALA A 100 -8.92 6.32 2.56
CA ALA A 100 -8.74 7.70 3.02
C ALA A 100 -10.05 8.44 3.20
N ILE A 101 -11.04 8.16 2.34
CA ILE A 101 -12.37 8.77 2.37
C ILE A 101 -13.47 7.69 2.35
N PRO A 102 -14.61 7.94 3.03
CA PRO A 102 -15.74 7.01 3.05
C PRO A 102 -16.65 7.17 1.83
N TRP A 103 -16.36 8.13 0.96
CA TRP A 103 -17.22 8.52 -0.15
C TRP A 103 -16.93 7.74 -1.44
N ARG A 104 -17.88 7.71 -2.36
CA ARG A 104 -17.81 6.99 -3.64
C ARG A 104 -17.40 7.93 -4.75
N LEU A 105 -16.47 7.49 -5.58
CA LEU A 105 -15.93 8.28 -6.71
C LEU A 105 -16.48 7.83 -8.06
N GLU A 106 -16.95 6.59 -8.16
CA GLU A 106 -17.50 5.99 -9.38
C GLU A 106 -18.95 6.39 -9.57
N ASP A 107 -19.34 6.62 -10.82
CA ASP A 107 -20.73 6.81 -11.23
C ASP A 107 -21.48 5.48 -11.35
N GLY A 108 -22.81 5.53 -11.43
CA GLY A 108 -23.66 4.38 -11.76
C GLY A 108 -24.18 3.58 -10.58
N TYR A 109 -23.77 3.87 -9.36
CA TYR A 109 -24.34 3.24 -8.17
C TYR A 109 -25.79 3.71 -7.92
N PRO A 110 -26.58 2.96 -7.13
CA PRO A 110 -27.88 3.43 -6.65
C PRO A 110 -27.74 4.75 -5.88
N ALA A 111 -28.72 5.65 -5.97
CA ALA A 111 -28.69 6.96 -5.30
C ALA A 111 -28.38 6.86 -3.79
N ARG A 112 -28.88 5.81 -3.12
CA ARG A 112 -28.57 5.57 -1.70
C ARG A 112 -27.08 5.40 -1.39
N ALA A 113 -26.25 5.03 -2.37
CA ALA A 113 -24.82 4.87 -2.17
C ALA A 113 -24.09 6.22 -2.06
N TYR A 114 -24.70 7.29 -2.49
CA TYR A 114 -24.16 8.65 -2.47
C TYR A 114 -24.74 9.53 -1.36
N GLN A 115 -25.67 9.01 -0.58
CA GLN A 115 -26.20 9.73 0.57
C GLN A 115 -25.06 10.10 1.54
N PHE A 116 -25.15 11.31 2.10
CA PHE A 116 -24.18 11.84 3.08
C PHE A 116 -22.76 12.13 2.53
N GLN A 117 -22.59 12.14 1.21
CA GLN A 117 -21.35 12.61 0.61
C GLN A 117 -21.54 13.97 -0.12
N PRO A 118 -20.45 14.68 -0.44
CA PRO A 118 -20.51 15.99 -1.10
C PRO A 118 -21.33 15.97 -2.39
N GLY A 119 -22.36 16.83 -2.47
CA GLY A 119 -23.24 16.94 -3.62
C GLY A 119 -24.10 15.70 -3.87
N GLU A 120 -24.21 14.77 -2.91
CA GLU A 120 -24.95 13.50 -3.02
C GLU A 120 -24.70 12.77 -4.35
N SER A 121 -23.49 12.88 -4.87
CA SER A 121 -23.09 12.33 -6.16
C SER A 121 -21.58 12.02 -6.20
N ALA A 122 -21.18 11.12 -7.08
CA ALA A 122 -19.76 10.86 -7.35
C ALA A 122 -19.08 12.12 -7.90
N GLU A 123 -19.74 12.85 -8.80
CA GLU A 123 -19.22 14.08 -9.39
C GLU A 123 -18.97 15.17 -8.33
N GLY A 124 -19.92 15.40 -7.42
CA GLY A 124 -19.75 16.37 -6.33
C GLY A 124 -18.55 16.07 -5.46
N THR A 125 -18.32 14.80 -5.14
CA THR A 125 -17.12 14.36 -4.41
C THR A 125 -15.85 14.59 -5.23
N ARG A 126 -15.84 14.21 -6.51
CA ARG A 126 -14.67 14.43 -7.37
C ARG A 126 -14.32 15.91 -7.53
N LEU A 127 -15.32 16.79 -7.66
CA LEU A 127 -15.10 18.24 -7.74
C LEU A 127 -14.54 18.81 -6.43
N LEU A 128 -15.02 18.32 -5.28
CA LEU A 128 -14.46 18.70 -3.98
C LEU A 128 -12.97 18.31 -3.88
N LEU A 129 -12.60 17.10 -4.31
CA LEU A 129 -11.21 16.65 -4.31
C LEU A 129 -10.36 17.44 -5.31
N ALA A 130 -10.88 17.71 -6.50
CA ALA A 130 -10.23 18.53 -7.52
C ALA A 130 -9.91 19.94 -7.02
N GLY A 131 -10.76 20.50 -6.14
CA GLY A 131 -10.51 21.79 -5.48
C GLY A 131 -9.25 21.83 -4.58
N LEU A 132 -8.66 20.68 -4.25
CA LEU A 132 -7.43 20.58 -3.47
C LEU A 132 -6.15 20.48 -4.34
N MET A 133 -6.33 20.48 -5.67
CA MET A 133 -5.26 20.15 -6.62
C MET A 133 -5.05 21.26 -7.65
N ASN A 134 -3.81 21.33 -8.18
CA ASN A 134 -3.54 22.04 -9.42
C ASN A 134 -4.02 21.22 -10.63
N ARG A 135 -4.20 21.87 -11.80
CA ARG A 135 -4.63 21.20 -13.03
C ARG A 135 -3.75 20.02 -13.48
N GLY A 136 -2.44 20.10 -13.20
CA GLY A 136 -1.47 19.08 -13.57
C GLY A 136 -1.27 17.99 -12.51
N ASP A 137 -1.92 18.10 -11.36
CA ASP A 137 -1.80 17.13 -10.28
C ASP A 137 -2.52 15.82 -10.61
N VAL A 138 -2.03 14.73 -10.03
CA VAL A 138 -2.72 13.43 -10.01
C VAL A 138 -2.82 12.97 -8.56
N LEU A 139 -4.03 12.69 -8.11
CA LEU A 139 -4.33 12.11 -6.80
C LEU A 139 -4.44 10.59 -6.92
N LEU A 140 -3.73 9.88 -6.03
CA LEU A 140 -3.92 8.46 -5.76
C LEU A 140 -4.52 8.34 -4.36
N THR A 141 -5.78 7.93 -4.26
CA THR A 141 -6.52 7.86 -2.98
C THR A 141 -7.08 6.48 -2.71
N GLY A 142 -6.91 6.01 -1.47
CA GLY A 142 -7.60 4.82 -0.99
C GLY A 142 -9.10 5.08 -0.83
N VAL A 143 -9.93 4.21 -1.39
CA VAL A 143 -11.40 4.30 -1.39
C VAL A 143 -12.01 2.92 -1.55
N ASP A 144 -13.18 2.69 -0.94
CA ASP A 144 -13.94 1.47 -1.18
C ASP A 144 -14.81 1.60 -2.41
N ARG A 145 -14.66 0.67 -3.35
CA ARG A 145 -15.54 0.49 -4.50
C ARG A 145 -16.62 -0.53 -4.16
N LEU A 146 -17.86 -0.25 -4.55
CA LEU A 146 -19.01 -1.08 -4.21
C LEU A 146 -19.39 -2.01 -5.36
N GLU A 147 -19.82 -3.21 -5.01
CA GLU A 147 -20.36 -4.20 -5.96
C GLU A 147 -21.84 -4.41 -5.72
N PHE A 148 -22.63 -4.28 -6.78
CA PHE A 148 -24.09 -4.43 -6.75
C PHE A 148 -24.53 -5.57 -7.67
N ASP A 149 -25.54 -6.31 -7.26
CA ASP A 149 -26.18 -7.32 -8.10
C ASP A 149 -27.13 -6.69 -9.14
N GLN A 150 -27.76 -7.55 -9.94
CA GLN A 150 -28.72 -7.14 -10.95
C GLN A 150 -29.97 -6.44 -10.38
N ASN A 151 -30.29 -6.71 -9.11
CA ASN A 151 -31.38 -6.07 -8.37
C ASN A 151 -30.94 -4.77 -7.68
N ARG A 152 -29.71 -4.31 -7.95
CA ARG A 152 -29.08 -3.15 -7.32
C ARG A 152 -28.93 -3.30 -5.79
N GLN A 153 -28.84 -4.52 -5.29
CA GLN A 153 -28.50 -4.80 -3.89
C GLN A 153 -26.98 -4.82 -3.75
N LEU A 154 -26.50 -4.28 -2.64
CA LEU A 154 -25.07 -4.29 -2.31
C LEU A 154 -24.67 -5.72 -1.91
N VAL A 155 -23.75 -6.31 -2.66
CA VAL A 155 -23.30 -7.70 -2.47
C VAL A 155 -21.83 -7.83 -2.12
N GLY A 156 -21.04 -6.77 -2.28
CA GLY A 156 -19.62 -6.77 -1.97
C GLY A 156 -19.01 -5.39 -2.02
N ALA A 157 -17.76 -5.29 -1.63
CA ALA A 157 -16.93 -4.11 -1.76
C ALA A 157 -15.52 -4.50 -2.20
N ARG A 158 -14.73 -3.56 -2.69
CA ARG A 158 -13.31 -3.71 -2.98
C ARG A 158 -12.53 -2.62 -2.27
N ASN A 159 -11.51 -3.00 -1.54
CA ASN A 159 -10.53 -2.07 -1.02
C ASN A 159 -9.66 -1.62 -2.20
N SER A 160 -9.71 -0.35 -2.55
CA SER A 160 -9.17 0.12 -3.82
C SER A 160 -8.33 1.39 -3.66
N VAL A 161 -7.45 1.61 -4.64
CA VAL A 161 -6.85 2.92 -4.89
C VAL A 161 -7.36 3.43 -6.22
N THR A 162 -7.91 4.63 -6.22
CA THR A 162 -8.37 5.31 -7.43
C THR A 162 -7.43 6.47 -7.76
N ALA A 163 -7.02 6.54 -9.03
CA ALA A 163 -6.26 7.66 -9.59
C ALA A 163 -7.21 8.66 -10.23
N MET A 164 -7.05 9.95 -9.90
CA MET A 164 -7.87 11.05 -10.41
C MET A 164 -7.01 12.25 -10.78
N ASP A 165 -7.32 12.94 -11.87
CA ASP A 165 -6.64 14.18 -12.25
C ASP A 165 -7.21 15.43 -11.55
N GLY A 166 -6.51 16.56 -11.69
CA GLY A 166 -6.90 17.84 -11.11
C GLY A 166 -8.19 18.46 -11.69
N ALA A 167 -8.82 17.80 -12.68
CA ALA A 167 -10.14 18.17 -13.19
C ALA A 167 -11.27 17.27 -12.63
N GLY A 168 -10.94 16.31 -11.76
CA GLY A 168 -11.91 15.37 -11.20
C GLY A 168 -12.20 14.16 -12.07
N LYS A 169 -11.44 13.94 -13.15
CA LYS A 169 -11.58 12.77 -14.01
C LYS A 169 -10.88 11.57 -13.43
N LEU A 170 -11.59 10.45 -13.32
CA LEU A 170 -10.99 9.18 -12.94
C LEU A 170 -10.10 8.66 -14.08
N LEU A 171 -8.86 8.31 -13.77
CA LEU A 171 -7.85 7.86 -14.71
C LEU A 171 -7.71 6.35 -14.71
N ALA A 172 -7.65 5.74 -13.53
CA ALA A 172 -7.48 4.32 -13.34
C ALA A 172 -7.83 3.94 -11.89
N HIS A 173 -7.93 2.65 -11.61
CA HIS A 173 -8.05 2.10 -10.26
C HIS A 173 -7.28 0.80 -10.14
N TYR A 174 -6.97 0.44 -8.90
CA TYR A 174 -6.43 -0.84 -8.48
C TYR A 174 -7.28 -1.37 -7.33
N ASP A 175 -7.68 -2.63 -7.42
CA ASP A 175 -8.41 -3.32 -6.35
C ASP A 175 -7.45 -4.30 -5.67
N LYS A 176 -7.42 -4.28 -4.34
CA LYS A 176 -6.58 -5.14 -3.51
C LYS A 176 -6.79 -6.61 -3.86
N ALA A 177 -5.71 -7.31 -4.21
CA ALA A 177 -5.77 -8.71 -4.62
C ALA A 177 -5.63 -9.67 -3.43
N HIS A 178 -4.71 -9.39 -2.51
CA HIS A 178 -4.49 -10.20 -1.32
C HIS A 178 -5.22 -9.60 -0.12
N LEU A 179 -6.39 -10.13 0.17
CA LEU A 179 -7.21 -9.70 1.30
C LEU A 179 -6.70 -10.25 2.63
N VAL A 180 -6.89 -9.49 3.69
CA VAL A 180 -6.57 -9.91 5.06
C VAL A 180 -7.62 -10.89 5.57
N PRO A 181 -7.27 -12.16 5.85
CA PRO A 181 -8.19 -13.12 6.44
C PRO A 181 -8.75 -12.60 7.77
N TYR A 182 -10.04 -12.87 8.03
CA TYR A 182 -10.81 -12.41 9.20
C TYR A 182 -10.94 -10.89 9.34
N GLY A 183 -10.14 -10.10 8.64
CA GLY A 183 -10.27 -8.64 8.56
C GLY A 183 -11.23 -8.22 7.44
N GLU A 184 -10.88 -8.54 6.21
CA GLU A 184 -11.62 -8.12 5.02
C GLU A 184 -12.64 -9.15 4.54
N TYR A 185 -12.44 -10.43 4.89
CA TYR A 185 -13.41 -11.49 4.67
C TYR A 185 -13.38 -12.53 5.79
N LEU A 186 -14.49 -13.26 6.00
CA LEU A 186 -14.54 -14.34 6.96
C LEU A 186 -14.06 -15.63 6.29
N ALA A 187 -12.83 -16.05 6.60
CA ALA A 187 -12.31 -17.33 6.14
C ALA A 187 -13.15 -18.48 6.74
N LEU A 188 -13.37 -19.54 5.97
CA LEU A 188 -14.21 -20.69 6.39
C LEU A 188 -15.59 -20.26 6.91
N ARG A 189 -16.24 -19.29 6.30
CA ARG A 189 -17.53 -18.72 6.70
C ARG A 189 -18.57 -19.81 7.00
N TRP A 190 -18.65 -20.83 6.13
CA TRP A 190 -19.60 -21.95 6.26
C TRP A 190 -19.47 -22.73 7.59
N LEU A 191 -18.27 -22.72 8.18
CA LEU A 191 -17.98 -23.38 9.45
C LEU A 191 -18.08 -22.41 10.64
N LEU A 192 -17.59 -21.20 10.49
CA LEU A 192 -17.39 -20.25 11.59
C LEU A 192 -18.64 -19.40 11.87
N GLU A 193 -19.41 -19.03 10.87
CA GLU A 193 -20.60 -18.20 11.02
C GLU A 193 -21.69 -18.89 11.88
N PRO A 194 -21.98 -20.21 11.72
CA PRO A 194 -22.90 -20.91 12.62
C PRO A 194 -22.42 -20.98 14.07
N LEU A 195 -21.13 -20.82 14.31
CA LEU A 195 -20.52 -20.74 15.65
C LEU A 195 -20.52 -19.34 16.25
N GLY A 196 -21.13 -18.35 15.57
CA GLY A 196 -21.21 -16.96 16.01
C GLY A 196 -19.97 -16.14 15.70
N ALA A 197 -19.03 -16.64 14.89
CA ALA A 197 -17.87 -15.87 14.50
C ALA A 197 -18.25 -14.82 13.45
N THR A 198 -17.72 -13.60 13.64
CA THR A 198 -17.86 -12.48 12.71
C THR A 198 -16.48 -11.97 12.32
N ARG A 199 -16.41 -11.07 11.31
CA ARG A 199 -15.16 -10.39 10.97
C ARG A 199 -14.68 -9.50 12.12
N LEU A 200 -13.38 -9.32 12.22
CA LEU A 200 -12.77 -8.42 13.20
C LEU A 200 -13.00 -6.93 12.87
N VAL A 201 -13.24 -6.63 11.59
CA VAL A 201 -13.52 -5.29 11.10
C VAL A 201 -15.02 -5.05 11.03
N PRO A 202 -15.54 -3.90 11.50
CA PRO A 202 -16.96 -3.57 11.39
C PRO A 202 -17.45 -3.60 9.94
N GLY A 203 -18.66 -4.12 9.74
CA GLY A 203 -19.32 -4.20 8.44
C GLY A 203 -19.91 -5.59 8.16
N THR A 204 -21.00 -5.61 7.40
CA THR A 204 -21.75 -6.85 7.08
C THR A 204 -21.33 -7.48 5.76
N ILE A 205 -20.53 -6.78 4.94
CA ILE A 205 -20.22 -7.14 3.55
C ILE A 205 -18.74 -7.49 3.43
N ASP A 206 -18.44 -8.64 2.82
CA ASP A 206 -17.08 -9.05 2.53
C ASP A 206 -16.47 -8.21 1.41
N PHE A 207 -15.18 -7.97 1.51
CA PHE A 207 -14.40 -7.45 0.40
C PHE A 207 -14.13 -8.56 -0.63
N TRP A 208 -14.10 -8.18 -1.89
CA TRP A 208 -13.79 -9.05 -3.00
C TRP A 208 -12.37 -8.78 -3.51
N PRO A 209 -11.60 -9.82 -3.81
CA PRO A 209 -10.23 -9.64 -4.29
C PRO A 209 -10.19 -9.06 -5.69
N GLY A 210 -9.15 -8.27 -5.95
CA GLY A 210 -8.78 -7.82 -7.28
C GLY A 210 -8.03 -8.90 -8.08
N PRO A 211 -7.68 -8.60 -9.34
CA PRO A 211 -7.10 -9.60 -10.26
C PRO A 211 -5.61 -9.92 -10.02
N GLY A 212 -4.92 -9.19 -9.16
CA GLY A 212 -3.50 -9.38 -8.87
C GLY A 212 -2.65 -8.12 -9.05
N PRO A 213 -1.32 -8.23 -8.88
CA PRO A 213 -0.42 -7.10 -9.02
C PRO A 213 -0.60 -6.38 -10.35
N ARG A 214 -0.67 -5.06 -10.31
CA ARG A 214 -0.92 -4.23 -11.48
C ARG A 214 -0.11 -2.94 -11.46
N THR A 215 0.42 -2.57 -12.62
CA THR A 215 1.04 -1.28 -12.84
C THR A 215 0.07 -0.35 -13.54
N LEU A 216 -0.27 0.75 -12.90
CA LEU A 216 -1.08 1.82 -13.50
C LEU A 216 -0.18 2.75 -14.30
N THR A 217 -0.56 3.01 -15.55
CA THR A 217 0.13 3.97 -16.41
C THR A 217 -0.68 5.25 -16.48
N LEU A 218 -0.21 6.29 -15.78
CA LEU A 218 -0.94 7.54 -15.58
C LEU A 218 -0.32 8.67 -16.41
N PRO A 219 -1.13 9.57 -16.99
CA PRO A 219 -0.63 10.80 -17.59
C PRO A 219 -0.18 11.75 -16.46
N PHE A 220 1.02 12.29 -16.56
CA PHE A 220 1.57 13.20 -15.58
C PHE A 220 2.62 14.12 -16.20
N ASP A 221 2.44 15.44 -16.10
CA ASP A 221 3.41 16.45 -16.55
C ASP A 221 3.92 16.22 -17.99
N GLY A 222 2.98 16.03 -18.94
CA GLY A 222 3.30 15.79 -20.35
C GLY A 222 3.94 14.45 -20.68
N ARG A 223 4.06 13.54 -19.71
CA ARG A 223 4.62 12.17 -19.85
C ARG A 223 3.67 11.12 -19.27
N ARG A 224 4.07 9.88 -19.39
CA ARG A 224 3.40 8.77 -18.70
C ARG A 224 4.30 8.28 -17.56
N ILE A 225 3.70 8.04 -16.39
CA ILE A 225 4.36 7.51 -15.22
C ILE A 225 3.73 6.16 -14.89
N LYS A 226 4.54 5.19 -14.52
CA LYS A 226 4.12 3.85 -14.17
C LYS A 226 4.17 3.65 -12.67
N VAL A 227 3.02 3.40 -12.05
CA VAL A 227 2.89 3.20 -10.61
C VAL A 227 2.50 1.76 -10.33
N GLY A 228 3.37 1.01 -9.66
CA GLY A 228 3.06 -0.31 -9.12
C GLY A 228 2.15 -0.15 -7.91
N MET A 229 0.99 -0.78 -7.94
CA MET A 229 -0.02 -0.62 -6.91
C MET A 229 -0.03 -1.81 -5.97
N GLN A 230 0.01 -1.50 -4.67
CA GLN A 230 -0.20 -2.45 -3.58
C GLN A 230 -1.03 -1.77 -2.50
N ILE A 231 -1.78 -2.52 -1.71
CA ILE A 231 -2.54 -1.96 -0.58
C ILE A 231 -2.17 -2.74 0.69
N CYS A 232 -1.57 -2.03 1.65
CA CYS A 232 -1.30 -2.50 3.00
C CYS A 232 -0.61 -3.90 3.01
N TYR A 233 -1.28 -4.92 3.50
CA TYR A 233 -0.84 -6.31 3.66
C TYR A 233 -0.20 -6.94 2.41
N GLU A 234 -0.52 -6.50 1.21
CA GLU A 234 0.03 -7.04 -0.04
C GLU A 234 1.55 -6.93 -0.12
N MET A 235 2.15 -5.95 0.55
CA MET A 235 3.59 -5.72 0.56
C MET A 235 4.39 -6.88 1.19
N ILE A 236 3.76 -7.77 1.94
CA ILE A 236 4.46 -8.89 2.57
C ILE A 236 4.83 -10.02 1.58
N PHE A 237 4.15 -10.12 0.43
CA PHE A 237 4.29 -11.22 -0.51
C PHE A 237 5.42 -10.98 -1.50
N SER A 238 6.61 -11.52 -1.22
CA SER A 238 7.77 -11.45 -2.12
C SER A 238 7.47 -12.05 -3.49
N GLY A 239 7.90 -11.38 -4.57
CA GLY A 239 7.68 -11.81 -5.94
C GLY A 239 6.24 -11.65 -6.46
N GLN A 240 5.35 -11.04 -5.68
CA GLN A 240 3.95 -10.80 -6.02
C GLN A 240 3.52 -9.33 -5.86
N VAL A 241 4.49 -8.43 -5.77
CA VAL A 241 4.25 -7.02 -5.50
C VAL A 241 4.16 -6.19 -6.78
N THR A 242 4.86 -6.60 -7.82
CA THR A 242 4.86 -5.88 -9.11
C THR A 242 4.38 -6.75 -10.25
N ASP A 243 3.84 -6.10 -11.28
CA ASP A 243 3.62 -6.70 -12.59
C ASP A 243 4.97 -6.79 -13.32
N ARG A 244 5.56 -7.99 -13.36
CA ARG A 244 6.86 -8.24 -13.98
C ARG A 244 6.88 -7.96 -15.48
N ALA A 245 5.74 -8.09 -16.16
CA ALA A 245 5.62 -7.80 -17.58
C ALA A 245 5.55 -6.29 -17.86
N ASN A 246 5.14 -5.49 -16.86
CA ASN A 246 5.01 -4.04 -16.97
C ASN A 246 5.62 -3.37 -15.73
N ARG A 247 6.94 -3.47 -15.58
CA ARG A 247 7.66 -2.97 -14.39
C ARG A 247 7.35 -1.49 -14.14
N PRO A 248 6.99 -1.12 -12.88
CA PRO A 248 6.69 0.24 -12.51
C PRO A 248 7.96 1.11 -12.36
N ASP A 249 7.77 2.44 -12.38
CA ASP A 249 8.81 3.42 -12.04
C ASP A 249 9.00 3.50 -10.52
N PHE A 250 7.91 3.30 -9.76
CA PHE A 250 7.92 3.17 -8.30
C PHE A 250 6.69 2.40 -7.82
N ILE A 251 6.73 1.93 -6.57
CA ILE A 251 5.63 1.23 -5.91
C ILE A 251 4.96 2.18 -4.93
N PHE A 252 3.62 2.27 -4.99
CA PHE A 252 2.81 2.96 -4.00
C PHE A 252 2.03 1.93 -3.18
N ASN A 253 2.24 1.95 -1.85
CA ASN A 253 1.56 1.07 -0.90
C ASN A 253 0.88 1.89 0.20
N PRO A 254 -0.33 2.42 -0.05
CA PRO A 254 -1.12 3.04 1.01
C PRO A 254 -1.49 1.99 2.05
N SER A 255 -1.30 2.35 3.32
CA SER A 255 -1.51 1.45 4.45
C SER A 255 -2.20 2.17 5.59
N ASN A 256 -2.97 1.39 6.36
CA ASN A 256 -3.49 1.80 7.65
C ASN A 256 -2.96 0.84 8.72
N ASP A 257 -1.77 1.14 9.24
CA ASP A 257 -1.08 0.28 10.20
C ASP A 257 -1.59 0.40 11.63
N ALA A 258 -2.61 1.23 11.88
CA ALA A 258 -3.21 1.42 13.21
C ALA A 258 -3.81 0.13 13.81
N TRP A 259 -4.06 -0.89 12.97
CA TRP A 259 -4.52 -2.21 13.37
C TRP A 259 -3.50 -3.02 14.19
N PHE A 260 -2.21 -2.78 13.98
CA PHE A 260 -1.13 -3.66 14.46
C PHE A 260 -0.37 -3.07 15.67
N GLY A 261 -0.92 -2.05 16.32
CA GLY A 261 -0.30 -1.39 17.47
C GLY A 261 1.09 -0.83 17.15
N SER A 262 1.97 -0.73 18.14
CA SER A 262 3.30 -0.13 17.97
C SER A 262 4.31 -0.99 17.21
N TRP A 263 4.06 -2.28 17.06
CA TRP A 263 4.96 -3.22 16.39
C TRP A 263 4.75 -3.30 14.88
N GLY A 264 3.52 -3.11 14.42
CA GLY A 264 3.15 -3.24 13.01
C GLY A 264 3.87 -2.26 12.10
N PRO A 265 3.80 -0.95 12.33
CA PRO A 265 4.36 0.04 11.41
C PRO A 265 5.86 -0.15 11.13
N PRO A 266 6.76 -0.39 12.11
CA PRO A 266 8.17 -0.65 11.84
C PRO A 266 8.43 -1.92 11.02
N GLN A 267 7.67 -2.99 11.27
CA GLN A 267 7.80 -4.24 10.53
C GLN A 267 7.33 -4.08 9.09
N HIS A 268 6.19 -3.43 8.89
CA HIS A 268 5.62 -3.19 7.56
C HIS A 268 6.54 -2.28 6.73
N LEU A 269 7.10 -1.23 7.33
CA LEU A 269 8.10 -0.38 6.67
C LEU A 269 9.36 -1.17 6.27
N ALA A 270 9.84 -2.08 7.11
CA ALA A 270 10.98 -2.94 6.79
C ALA A 270 10.68 -3.87 5.60
N GLN A 271 9.47 -4.43 5.55
CA GLN A 271 9.01 -5.25 4.42
C GLN A 271 8.90 -4.43 3.14
N ALA A 272 8.35 -3.21 3.20
CA ALA A 272 8.26 -2.31 2.06
C ALA A 272 9.64 -1.96 1.48
N ARG A 273 10.64 -1.72 2.35
CA ARG A 273 12.03 -1.49 1.94
C ARG A 273 12.64 -2.70 1.25
N LEU A 274 12.37 -3.91 1.75
CA LEU A 274 12.82 -5.15 1.10
C LEU A 274 12.20 -5.30 -0.29
N ARG A 275 10.89 -5.07 -0.43
CA ARG A 275 10.20 -5.10 -1.74
C ARG A 275 10.79 -4.11 -2.73
N ALA A 276 11.08 -2.89 -2.29
CA ALA A 276 11.70 -1.87 -3.14
C ALA A 276 13.12 -2.26 -3.64
N ILE A 277 13.78 -3.21 -2.98
CA ILE A 277 15.08 -3.75 -3.41
C ILE A 277 14.89 -4.96 -4.34
N GLU A 278 13.91 -5.81 -4.04
CA GLU A 278 13.69 -7.09 -4.74
C GLU A 278 12.96 -6.92 -6.08
N GLU A 279 12.03 -5.95 -6.17
CA GLU A 279 11.11 -5.75 -7.29
C GLU A 279 11.52 -4.55 -8.14
#